data_fd64adbc02a45bc85f13838c1bdfde9b
#
_entry.id   fd64adbc02a45bc85f13838c1bdfde9b
#
_cell.length_a   1.000
_cell.length_b   1.000
_cell.length_c   1.000
_cell.angle_alpha   90.00
_cell.angle_beta   90.00
_cell.angle_gamma   90.00
#
_symmetry.space_group_name_H-M   'P 1'
#
loop_
_entity.id
_entity.type
_entity.pdbx_description
1 polymer ?
#
loop_
_entity_poly.entity_id
_entity_poly.type
_entity_poly.pdbx_seq_one_letter_code
_entity_poly.pdbx_strand_id
1 'polypeptide(L)'
;MATAEERLPGGFVAEVVRVGDTVRRTPPVNAAFVIALLRHLEPTGLAPRHLGIDERGRQVLTHVDGRVPWRDREDPTFFADPALARLAGLVRALHDACAGSPLAGDAETVCHRDLSPKNTVYRDSPAGPVPVAFLDWDLAAPGRRIEDVAFAGWHWAALGGDADPAELARRCRLLCDAYEAAGTGVTLPRRELVAVMLDQLAGTWRGIDAGADRDQPGMRRLRAAGAVDAVRGWHGWLLRHRPTVEAVLDAG
;
A
#
# COMPACT_ATOMS: atom_id res chain seq x y z
N MET A 1 -18.49 24.64 20.53
CA MET A 1 -17.43 23.93 21.29
C MET A 1 -16.38 23.45 20.30
N ALA A 2 -15.11 23.76 20.47
CA ALA A 2 -14.06 23.22 19.59
C ALA A 2 -13.98 21.70 19.82
N THR A 3 -14.13 20.93 18.75
CA THR A 3 -13.97 19.46 18.79
C THR A 3 -12.51 19.16 19.14
N ALA A 4 -12.28 18.32 20.15
CA ALA A 4 -10.94 17.97 20.59
C ALA A 4 -10.15 17.30 19.45
N GLU A 5 -8.89 17.69 19.29
CA GLU A 5 -7.97 17.04 18.37
C GLU A 5 -7.41 15.77 19.06
N GLU A 6 -7.59 14.60 18.45
CA GLU A 6 -7.02 13.33 18.89
C GLU A 6 -5.89 12.94 17.93
N ARG A 7 -4.67 12.75 18.48
CA ARG A 7 -3.52 12.31 17.67
C ARG A 7 -3.68 10.85 17.26
N LEU A 8 -3.66 10.57 15.96
CA LEU A 8 -3.69 9.21 15.46
C LEU A 8 -2.27 8.61 15.46
N PRO A 9 -2.10 7.38 16.00
CA PRO A 9 -0.81 6.70 15.97
C PRO A 9 -0.49 6.20 14.55
N GLY A 10 0.81 6.21 14.20
CA GLY A 10 1.32 5.61 12.94
C GLY A 10 1.94 6.59 11.94
N GLY A 11 1.81 7.91 12.12
CA GLY A 11 2.48 8.90 11.27
C GLY A 11 3.97 9.02 11.56
N PHE A 12 4.83 8.26 10.86
CA PHE A 12 6.28 8.41 10.98
C PHE A 12 6.78 9.70 10.31
N VAL A 13 6.09 10.15 9.26
CA VAL A 13 6.51 11.28 8.43
C VAL A 13 5.70 12.53 8.72
N ALA A 14 4.37 12.43 8.84
CA ALA A 14 3.47 13.55 9.07
C ALA A 14 2.68 13.36 10.37
N GLU A 15 2.37 14.49 11.04
CA GLU A 15 1.41 14.48 12.15
C GLU A 15 -0.01 14.36 11.58
N VAL A 16 -0.76 13.38 12.11
CA VAL A 16 -2.14 13.12 11.71
C VAL A 16 -3.03 13.20 12.95
N VAL A 17 -4.06 14.05 12.90
CA VAL A 17 -5.01 14.22 14.01
C VAL A 17 -6.44 13.98 13.54
N ARG A 18 -7.25 13.33 14.38
CA ARG A 18 -8.69 13.17 14.18
C ARG A 18 -9.44 14.34 14.83
N VAL A 19 -10.43 14.85 14.13
CA VAL A 19 -11.34 15.91 14.63
C VAL A 19 -12.76 15.49 14.24
N GLY A 20 -13.49 14.87 15.16
CA GLY A 20 -14.78 14.27 14.87
C GLY A 20 -14.68 13.18 13.79
N ASP A 21 -15.47 13.31 12.72
CA ASP A 21 -15.47 12.36 11.59
C ASP A 21 -14.48 12.73 10.48
N THR A 22 -13.49 13.56 10.81
CA THR A 22 -12.51 14.03 9.83
C THR A 22 -11.09 13.85 10.36
N VAL A 23 -10.13 13.79 9.44
CA VAL A 23 -8.70 13.71 9.70
C VAL A 23 -8.01 14.97 9.17
N ARG A 24 -7.04 15.49 9.91
CA ARG A 24 -6.20 16.62 9.53
C ARG A 24 -4.76 16.17 9.41
N ARG A 25 -4.11 16.55 8.31
CA ARG A 25 -2.69 16.22 8.07
C ARG A 25 -2.00 17.32 7.24
N THR A 26 -0.69 17.39 7.34
CA THR A 26 0.09 18.23 6.43
C THR A 26 -0.11 17.74 4.99
N PRO A 27 -0.40 18.63 4.03
CA PRO A 27 -0.48 18.25 2.62
C PRO A 27 0.86 17.67 2.13
N PRO A 28 0.82 16.63 1.27
CA PRO A 28 2.04 16.11 0.66
C PRO A 28 2.65 17.07 -0.37
N VAL A 29 3.88 16.84 -0.78
CA VAL A 29 4.58 17.67 -1.78
C VAL A 29 3.82 17.72 -3.11
N ASN A 30 3.20 16.60 -3.51
CA ASN A 30 2.37 16.46 -4.72
C ASN A 30 0.87 16.67 -4.43
N ALA A 31 0.51 17.53 -3.47
CA ALA A 31 -0.87 17.72 -3.00
C ALA A 31 -1.89 17.94 -4.13
N ALA A 32 -1.53 18.67 -5.17
CA ALA A 32 -2.43 18.91 -6.31
C ALA A 32 -2.85 17.60 -6.99
N PHE A 33 -1.92 16.70 -7.26
CA PHE A 33 -2.19 15.39 -7.84
C PHE A 33 -3.02 14.54 -6.89
N VAL A 34 -2.63 14.44 -5.62
CA VAL A 34 -3.35 13.65 -4.60
C VAL A 34 -4.78 14.13 -4.42
N ILE A 35 -5.02 15.44 -4.37
CA ILE A 35 -6.37 16.01 -4.28
C ILE A 35 -7.22 15.64 -5.50
N ALA A 36 -6.64 15.74 -6.71
CA ALA A 36 -7.33 15.36 -7.94
C ALA A 36 -7.68 13.86 -7.94
N LEU A 37 -6.75 13.01 -7.50
CA LEU A 37 -6.94 11.57 -7.38
C LEU A 37 -8.03 11.20 -6.35
N LEU A 38 -7.99 11.79 -5.16
CA LEU A 38 -9.01 11.55 -4.13
C LEU A 38 -10.42 11.95 -4.59
N ARG A 39 -10.55 13.07 -5.32
CA ARG A 39 -11.81 13.47 -5.94
C ARG A 39 -12.27 12.51 -7.02
N HIS A 40 -11.35 12.01 -7.84
CA HIS A 40 -11.64 11.02 -8.87
C HIS A 40 -12.13 9.70 -8.26
N LEU A 41 -11.54 9.27 -7.15
CA LEU A 41 -11.89 8.04 -6.43
C LEU A 41 -13.11 8.20 -5.50
N GLU A 42 -13.62 9.41 -5.26
CA GLU A 42 -14.74 9.65 -4.34
C GLU A 42 -15.97 8.75 -4.61
N PRO A 43 -16.43 8.55 -5.88
CA PRO A 43 -17.58 7.70 -6.16
C PRO A 43 -17.36 6.22 -5.83
N THR A 44 -16.11 5.78 -5.74
CA THR A 44 -15.75 4.37 -5.51
C THR A 44 -15.72 3.99 -4.03
N GLY A 45 -15.54 4.96 -3.14
CA GLY A 45 -15.31 4.72 -1.71
C GLY A 45 -13.96 4.08 -1.36
N LEU A 46 -13.05 3.93 -2.33
CA LEU A 46 -11.74 3.28 -2.13
C LEU A 46 -10.73 4.13 -1.35
N ALA A 47 -11.03 5.41 -1.15
CA ALA A 47 -10.15 6.38 -0.51
C ALA A 47 -10.93 7.33 0.39
N PRO A 48 -10.27 8.00 1.36
CA PRO A 48 -10.87 9.12 2.09
C PRO A 48 -11.28 10.25 1.12
N ARG A 49 -12.42 10.89 1.37
CA ARG A 49 -12.85 12.05 0.61
C ARG A 49 -12.04 13.28 1.02
N HIS A 50 -11.62 14.08 0.04
CA HIS A 50 -11.00 15.37 0.28
C HIS A 50 -12.05 16.44 0.54
N LEU A 51 -12.05 17.03 1.73
CA LEU A 51 -13.06 18.02 2.17
C LEU A 51 -12.56 19.46 2.08
N GLY A 52 -11.27 19.67 1.84
CA GLY A 52 -10.66 21.00 1.74
C GLY A 52 -9.37 21.14 2.52
N ILE A 53 -9.00 22.41 2.78
CA ILE A 53 -7.84 22.80 3.59
C ILE A 53 -8.38 23.62 4.76
N ASP A 54 -7.90 23.34 5.98
CA ASP A 54 -8.30 24.11 7.17
C ASP A 54 -7.51 25.43 7.32
N GLU A 55 -7.87 26.23 8.32
CA GLU A 55 -7.24 27.54 8.61
C GLU A 55 -5.74 27.44 8.94
N ARG A 56 -5.25 26.26 9.31
CA ARG A 56 -3.85 26.00 9.58
C ARG A 56 -3.09 25.45 8.35
N GLY A 57 -3.73 25.43 7.17
CA GLY A 57 -3.15 24.90 5.93
C GLY A 57 -3.08 23.36 5.89
N ARG A 58 -3.79 22.65 6.76
CA ARG A 58 -3.81 21.18 6.79
C ARG A 58 -4.91 20.65 5.86
N GLN A 59 -4.59 19.58 5.16
CA GLN A 59 -5.57 18.82 4.39
C GLN A 59 -6.62 18.19 5.30
N VAL A 60 -7.88 18.33 4.92
CA VAL A 60 -9.06 17.80 5.62
C VAL A 60 -9.60 16.63 4.81
N LEU A 61 -9.62 15.46 5.43
CA LEU A 61 -10.12 14.21 4.84
C LEU A 61 -11.24 13.64 5.70
N THR A 62 -12.11 12.82 5.11
CA THR A 62 -13.04 12.00 5.92
C THR A 62 -12.25 10.95 6.70
N HIS A 63 -12.70 10.66 7.92
CA HIS A 63 -12.24 9.47 8.63
C HIS A 63 -12.86 8.22 7.98
N VAL A 64 -12.08 7.18 7.75
CA VAL A 64 -12.56 5.90 7.26
C VAL A 64 -12.61 4.93 8.44
N ASP A 65 -13.84 4.54 8.83
CA ASP A 65 -14.03 3.61 9.94
C ASP A 65 -13.63 2.19 9.56
N GLY A 66 -12.92 1.54 10.48
CA GLY A 66 -12.46 0.16 10.32
C GLY A 66 -11.21 -0.15 11.12
N ARG A 67 -10.70 -1.36 10.93
CA ARG A 67 -9.48 -1.87 11.56
C ARG A 67 -8.31 -1.74 10.58
N VAL A 68 -7.13 -1.39 11.10
CA VAL A 68 -5.88 -1.31 10.31
C VAL A 68 -4.93 -2.38 10.83
N PRO A 69 -4.51 -3.37 10.02
CA PRO A 69 -3.68 -4.50 10.46
C PRO A 69 -2.36 -4.11 11.13
N TRP A 70 -1.90 -2.90 10.92
CA TRP A 70 -0.73 -2.38 11.64
C TRP A 70 -0.87 -2.37 13.15
N ARG A 71 -2.09 -2.14 13.68
CA ARG A 71 -2.40 -2.15 15.11
C ARG A 71 -2.67 -3.57 15.61
N ASP A 72 -3.24 -4.41 14.76
CA ASP A 72 -3.71 -5.77 15.05
C ASP A 72 -2.81 -6.81 14.40
N ARG A 73 -1.49 -6.60 14.39
CA ARG A 73 -0.50 -7.46 13.72
C ARG A 73 -0.54 -8.93 14.15
N GLU A 74 -1.01 -9.18 15.38
CA GLU A 74 -1.13 -10.51 15.95
C GLU A 74 -2.40 -11.24 15.48
N ASP A 75 -3.32 -10.55 14.82
CA ASP A 75 -4.50 -11.18 14.25
C ASP A 75 -4.18 -11.77 12.86
N PRO A 76 -3.99 -13.10 12.76
CA PRO A 76 -3.59 -13.75 11.51
C PRO A 76 -4.65 -13.67 10.42
N THR A 77 -5.90 -13.35 10.77
CA THR A 77 -7.02 -13.34 9.82
C THR A 77 -6.85 -12.27 8.73
N PHE A 78 -6.14 -11.16 9.01
CA PHE A 78 -5.81 -10.16 8.01
C PHE A 78 -4.83 -10.66 6.94
N PHE A 79 -4.06 -11.67 7.28
CA PHE A 79 -3.02 -12.25 6.42
C PHE A 79 -3.43 -13.60 5.83
N ALA A 80 -4.63 -14.09 6.14
CA ALA A 80 -5.15 -15.34 5.60
C ALA A 80 -5.46 -15.23 4.10
N ASP A 81 -5.40 -16.34 3.38
CA ASP A 81 -5.64 -16.39 1.94
C ASP A 81 -6.94 -15.71 1.48
N PRO A 82 -8.09 -15.88 2.18
CA PRO A 82 -9.30 -15.16 1.78
C PRO A 82 -9.19 -13.64 1.91
N ALA A 83 -8.48 -13.12 2.91
CA ALA A 83 -8.25 -11.69 3.06
C ALA A 83 -7.30 -11.16 1.98
N LEU A 84 -6.26 -11.93 1.64
CA LEU A 84 -5.33 -11.61 0.56
C LEU A 84 -6.02 -11.57 -0.80
N ALA A 85 -6.89 -12.53 -1.09
CA ALA A 85 -7.67 -12.53 -2.34
C ALA A 85 -8.60 -11.31 -2.44
N ARG A 86 -9.25 -10.92 -1.33
CA ARG A 86 -10.09 -9.71 -1.29
C ARG A 86 -9.27 -8.44 -1.45
N LEU A 87 -8.06 -8.38 -0.87
CA LEU A 87 -7.13 -7.28 -1.08
C LEU A 87 -6.78 -7.11 -2.55
N ALA A 88 -6.47 -8.23 -3.24
CA ALA A 88 -6.20 -8.21 -4.67
C ALA A 88 -7.37 -7.64 -5.49
N GLY A 89 -8.61 -8.02 -5.13
CA GLY A 89 -9.82 -7.45 -5.73
C GLY A 89 -9.96 -5.94 -5.49
N LEU A 90 -9.62 -5.45 -4.29
CA LEU A 90 -9.65 -4.02 -3.98
C LEU A 90 -8.58 -3.24 -4.79
N VAL A 91 -7.37 -3.79 -4.92
CA VAL A 91 -6.30 -3.22 -5.76
C VAL A 91 -6.74 -3.18 -7.22
N ARG A 92 -7.41 -4.25 -7.70
CA ARG A 92 -7.95 -4.28 -9.06
C ARG A 92 -8.98 -3.18 -9.28
N ALA A 93 -9.91 -3.00 -8.35
CA ALA A 93 -10.93 -1.96 -8.43
C ALA A 93 -10.33 -0.55 -8.47
N LEU A 94 -9.29 -0.29 -7.67
CA LEU A 94 -8.51 0.96 -7.74
C LEU A 94 -7.93 1.19 -9.13
N HIS A 95 -7.24 0.19 -9.66
CA HIS A 95 -6.58 0.30 -10.95
C HIS A 95 -7.57 0.49 -12.10
N ASP A 96 -8.71 -0.20 -12.06
CA ASP A 96 -9.75 -0.06 -13.09
C ASP A 96 -10.43 1.30 -13.01
N ALA A 97 -10.64 1.85 -11.82
CA ALA A 97 -11.17 3.21 -11.65
C ALA A 97 -10.24 4.28 -12.22
N CYS A 98 -8.93 4.06 -12.22
CA CYS A 98 -7.93 5.02 -12.69
C CYS A 98 -7.48 4.80 -14.14
N ALA A 99 -7.65 3.60 -14.70
CA ALA A 99 -7.21 3.28 -16.05
C ALA A 99 -7.92 4.15 -17.11
N GLY A 100 -7.14 4.68 -18.05
CA GLY A 100 -7.66 5.56 -19.10
C GLY A 100 -8.11 6.95 -18.60
N SER A 101 -7.95 7.26 -17.31
CA SER A 101 -8.23 8.60 -16.78
C SER A 101 -7.09 9.57 -17.13
N PRO A 102 -7.35 10.90 -17.16
CA PRO A 102 -6.30 11.89 -17.33
C PRO A 102 -5.19 11.81 -16.26
N LEU A 103 -5.49 11.23 -15.09
CA LEU A 103 -4.53 11.06 -13.99
C LEU A 103 -3.52 9.95 -14.27
N ALA A 104 -3.88 8.96 -15.05
CA ALA A 104 -2.97 7.89 -15.48
C ALA A 104 -2.02 8.35 -16.61
N GLY A 105 -2.42 9.36 -17.40
CA GLY A 105 -1.66 9.77 -18.59
C GLY A 105 -1.49 8.59 -19.55
N ASP A 106 -0.28 8.32 -19.99
CA ASP A 106 0.08 7.19 -20.88
C ASP A 106 0.37 5.89 -20.12
N ALA A 107 0.25 5.88 -18.77
CA ALA A 107 0.47 4.69 -17.97
C ALA A 107 -0.78 3.78 -17.93
N GLU A 108 -0.59 2.53 -17.50
CA GLU A 108 -1.70 1.57 -17.40
C GLU A 108 -2.79 2.04 -16.42
N THR A 109 -2.39 2.72 -15.35
CA THR A 109 -3.27 3.17 -14.27
C THR A 109 -2.55 4.20 -13.38
N VAL A 110 -3.20 4.59 -12.27
CA VAL A 110 -2.53 5.20 -11.12
C VAL A 110 -2.27 4.13 -10.07
N CYS A 111 -1.03 4.00 -9.63
CA CYS A 111 -0.61 3.11 -8.55
C CYS A 111 -0.56 3.86 -7.22
N HIS A 112 -0.90 3.17 -6.14
CA HIS A 112 -0.82 3.70 -4.77
C HIS A 112 0.62 3.82 -4.28
N ARG A 113 1.48 2.84 -4.62
CA ARG A 113 2.92 2.76 -4.32
C ARG A 113 3.31 2.66 -2.84
N ASP A 114 2.34 2.56 -1.94
CA ASP A 114 2.55 2.27 -0.52
C ASP A 114 1.44 1.36 0.04
N LEU A 115 1.03 0.37 -0.76
CA LEU A 115 0.06 -0.66 -0.34
C LEU A 115 0.68 -1.53 0.73
N SER A 116 0.32 -1.27 1.96
CA SER A 116 0.86 -1.98 3.13
C SER A 116 -0.23 -2.16 4.19
N PRO A 117 -0.05 -3.06 5.17
CA PRO A 117 -1.01 -3.26 6.25
C PRO A 117 -1.35 -1.98 7.04
N LYS A 118 -0.43 -1.03 7.13
CA LYS A 118 -0.68 0.26 7.80
C LYS A 118 -1.61 1.20 7.02
N ASN A 119 -1.71 0.99 5.71
CA ASN A 119 -2.44 1.88 4.79
C ASN A 119 -3.72 1.23 4.22
N THR A 120 -4.13 0.08 4.75
CA THR A 120 -5.35 -0.63 4.33
C THR A 120 -6.33 -0.73 5.48
N VAL A 121 -7.56 -0.25 5.26
CA VAL A 121 -8.65 -0.33 6.23
C VAL A 121 -9.50 -1.56 5.94
N TYR A 122 -9.81 -2.32 6.97
CA TYR A 122 -10.66 -3.50 6.92
C TYR A 122 -11.91 -3.31 7.77
N ARG A 123 -13.00 -3.93 7.36
CA ARG A 123 -14.22 -4.12 8.16
C ARG A 123 -14.43 -5.59 8.44
N ASP A 124 -14.93 -5.88 9.63
CA ASP A 124 -15.29 -7.25 9.99
C ASP A 124 -16.52 -7.72 9.21
N SER A 125 -16.51 -8.97 8.79
CA SER A 125 -17.65 -9.65 8.19
C SER A 125 -17.72 -11.08 8.70
N PRO A 126 -18.88 -11.76 8.56
CA PRO A 126 -19.01 -13.19 8.94
C PRO A 126 -18.00 -14.10 8.23
N ALA A 127 -17.51 -13.68 7.06
CA ALA A 127 -16.52 -14.42 6.27
C ALA A 127 -15.07 -13.96 6.54
N GLY A 128 -14.82 -13.22 7.63
CA GLY A 128 -13.53 -12.64 7.99
C GLY A 128 -13.35 -11.19 7.52
N PRO A 129 -12.19 -10.58 7.75
CA PRO A 129 -11.94 -9.18 7.45
C PRO A 129 -11.99 -8.91 5.94
N VAL A 130 -12.62 -7.79 5.57
CA VAL A 130 -12.78 -7.33 4.19
C VAL A 130 -12.07 -5.99 4.05
N PRO A 131 -11.07 -5.83 3.17
CA PRO A 131 -10.47 -4.54 2.88
C PRO A 131 -11.49 -3.65 2.19
N VAL A 132 -11.59 -2.38 2.62
CA VAL A 132 -12.61 -1.45 2.13
C VAL A 132 -12.05 -0.15 1.57
N ALA A 133 -10.86 0.26 2.00
CA ALA A 133 -10.24 1.49 1.52
C ALA A 133 -8.73 1.50 1.76
N PHE A 134 -8.04 2.35 0.99
CA PHE A 134 -6.63 2.66 1.17
C PHE A 134 -6.43 4.05 1.76
N LEU A 135 -5.41 4.20 2.58
CA LEU A 135 -4.98 5.44 3.23
C LEU A 135 -3.57 5.82 2.75
N ASP A 136 -3.19 7.08 2.97
CA ASP A 136 -1.82 7.58 2.72
C ASP A 136 -1.38 7.52 1.25
N TRP A 137 -1.99 8.37 0.44
CA TRP A 137 -1.82 8.48 -1.01
C TRP A 137 -0.62 9.30 -1.46
N ASP A 138 0.33 9.62 -0.56
CA ASP A 138 1.42 10.55 -0.82
C ASP A 138 2.39 10.10 -1.92
N LEU A 139 2.52 8.79 -2.11
CA LEU A 139 3.37 8.18 -3.13
C LEU A 139 2.62 7.82 -4.41
N ALA A 140 1.31 8.07 -4.45
CA ALA A 140 0.50 7.73 -5.61
C ALA A 140 0.98 8.45 -6.88
N ALA A 141 1.09 7.70 -7.97
CA ALA A 141 1.55 8.21 -9.25
C ALA A 141 1.12 7.27 -10.40
N PRO A 142 1.11 7.74 -11.66
CA PRO A 142 0.96 6.88 -12.83
C PRO A 142 1.97 5.72 -12.82
N GLY A 143 1.52 4.52 -13.18
CA GLY A 143 2.37 3.34 -13.15
C GLY A 143 1.75 2.12 -13.80
N ARG A 144 2.44 1.00 -13.64
CA ARG A 144 2.03 -0.31 -14.15
C ARG A 144 1.29 -1.07 -13.05
N ARG A 145 0.21 -1.77 -13.41
CA ARG A 145 -0.61 -2.56 -12.47
C ARG A 145 0.22 -3.53 -11.61
N ILE A 146 1.26 -4.12 -12.20
CA ILE A 146 2.15 -5.05 -11.50
C ILE A 146 2.90 -4.40 -10.33
N GLU A 147 3.11 -3.08 -10.33
CA GLU A 147 3.85 -2.39 -9.28
C GLU A 147 3.12 -2.51 -7.92
N ASP A 148 1.82 -2.24 -7.87
CA ASP A 148 1.07 -2.36 -6.63
C ASP A 148 0.84 -3.82 -6.21
N VAL A 149 0.67 -4.72 -7.16
CA VAL A 149 0.59 -6.16 -6.88
C VAL A 149 1.90 -6.67 -6.28
N ALA A 150 3.04 -6.27 -6.81
CA ALA A 150 4.35 -6.60 -6.26
C ALA A 150 4.54 -6.00 -4.86
N PHE A 151 4.09 -4.74 -4.65
CA PHE A 151 4.18 -4.08 -3.35
C PHE A 151 3.34 -4.81 -2.29
N ALA A 152 2.09 -5.19 -2.63
CA ALA A 152 1.26 -6.03 -1.78
C ALA A 152 1.92 -7.39 -1.51
N GLY A 153 2.55 -8.00 -2.51
CA GLY A 153 3.22 -9.27 -2.41
C GLY A 153 4.26 -9.31 -1.29
N TRP A 154 5.19 -8.36 -1.25
CA TRP A 154 6.22 -8.39 -0.21
C TRP A 154 5.73 -7.91 1.18
N HIS A 155 4.56 -7.28 1.27
CA HIS A 155 3.97 -6.89 2.54
C HIS A 155 3.05 -7.94 3.18
N TRP A 156 2.32 -8.71 2.37
CA TRP A 156 1.34 -9.68 2.86
C TRP A 156 1.79 -11.14 2.72
N ALA A 157 2.81 -11.45 1.92
CA ALA A 157 3.18 -12.83 1.63
C ALA A 157 4.38 -13.36 2.44
N ALA A 158 4.66 -12.78 3.59
CA ALA A 158 5.74 -13.18 4.50
C ALA A 158 7.13 -13.27 3.80
N LEU A 159 7.91 -12.23 3.93
CA LEU A 159 9.23 -12.09 3.29
C LEU A 159 10.34 -12.04 4.35
N GLY A 160 11.40 -12.81 4.15
CA GLY A 160 12.60 -12.75 4.98
C GLY A 160 12.61 -13.71 6.17
N GLY A 161 13.71 -13.73 6.93
CA GLY A 161 13.90 -14.62 8.07
C GLY A 161 13.75 -16.10 7.70
N ASP A 162 12.94 -16.83 8.45
CA ASP A 162 12.65 -18.26 8.26
C ASP A 162 11.46 -18.50 7.30
N ALA A 163 11.05 -17.50 6.51
CA ALA A 163 9.96 -17.66 5.55
C ALA A 163 10.28 -18.71 4.50
N ASP A 164 9.26 -19.49 4.11
CA ASP A 164 9.38 -20.49 3.04
C ASP A 164 9.25 -19.80 1.66
N PRO A 165 10.25 -19.89 0.78
CA PRO A 165 10.17 -19.31 -0.56
C PRO A 165 9.04 -19.89 -1.42
N ALA A 166 8.67 -21.16 -1.21
CA ALA A 166 7.55 -21.76 -1.94
C ALA A 166 6.21 -21.19 -1.48
N GLU A 167 6.05 -20.94 -0.17
CA GLU A 167 4.86 -20.29 0.38
C GLU A 167 4.75 -18.83 -0.07
N LEU A 168 5.87 -18.07 -0.08
CA LEU A 168 5.88 -16.73 -0.68
C LEU A 168 5.36 -16.77 -2.12
N ALA A 169 5.88 -17.68 -2.95
CA ALA A 169 5.50 -17.82 -4.35
C ALA A 169 4.02 -18.22 -4.50
N ARG A 170 3.54 -19.16 -3.69
CA ARG A 170 2.13 -19.58 -3.65
C ARG A 170 1.21 -18.37 -3.36
N ARG A 171 1.56 -17.57 -2.38
CA ARG A 171 0.77 -16.39 -1.99
C ARG A 171 0.83 -15.28 -3.03
N CYS A 172 1.99 -15.07 -3.66
CA CYS A 172 2.11 -14.16 -4.79
C CYS A 172 1.26 -14.62 -5.99
N ARG A 173 1.20 -15.93 -6.26
CA ARG A 173 0.31 -16.50 -7.28
C ARG A 173 -1.15 -16.24 -6.93
N LEU A 174 -1.57 -16.55 -5.70
CA LEU A 174 -2.93 -16.27 -5.23
C LEU A 174 -3.31 -14.79 -5.42
N LEU A 175 -2.39 -13.87 -5.11
CA LEU A 175 -2.61 -12.45 -5.29
C LEU A 175 -2.83 -12.08 -6.76
N CYS A 176 -2.00 -12.62 -7.68
CA CYS A 176 -2.15 -12.42 -9.12
C CYS A 176 -3.45 -13.03 -9.65
N ASP A 177 -3.77 -14.27 -9.28
CA ASP A 177 -4.98 -14.97 -9.71
C ASP A 177 -6.24 -14.23 -9.27
N ALA A 178 -6.30 -13.81 -8.00
CA ALA A 178 -7.42 -13.06 -7.45
C ALA A 178 -7.55 -11.66 -8.08
N TYR A 179 -6.43 -10.99 -8.37
CA TYR A 179 -6.42 -9.72 -9.08
C TYR A 179 -7.00 -9.84 -10.49
N GLU A 180 -6.57 -10.84 -11.24
CA GLU A 180 -7.05 -11.07 -12.62
C GLU A 180 -8.51 -11.52 -12.63
N ALA A 181 -8.92 -12.38 -11.70
CA ALA A 181 -10.30 -12.86 -11.56
C ALA A 181 -11.31 -11.78 -11.13
N ALA A 182 -10.84 -10.70 -10.49
CA ALA A 182 -11.71 -9.60 -10.03
C ALA A 182 -12.25 -8.71 -11.17
N GLY A 183 -11.82 -8.89 -12.40
CA GLY A 183 -12.29 -8.16 -13.57
C GLY A 183 -11.89 -8.85 -14.88
N THR A 184 -12.21 -8.26 -16.00
CA THR A 184 -11.92 -8.82 -17.33
C THR A 184 -10.80 -8.05 -18.05
N GLY A 185 -10.19 -8.66 -19.06
CA GLY A 185 -9.30 -8.00 -20.02
C GLY A 185 -7.93 -7.58 -19.49
N VAL A 186 -7.52 -8.01 -18.28
CA VAL A 186 -6.20 -7.72 -17.73
C VAL A 186 -5.50 -9.01 -17.36
N THR A 187 -4.30 -9.18 -17.87
CA THR A 187 -3.34 -10.22 -17.50
C THR A 187 -2.07 -9.53 -16.98
N LEU A 188 -1.61 -9.93 -15.81
CA LEU A 188 -0.38 -9.38 -15.23
C LEU A 188 0.87 -10.03 -15.86
N PRO A 189 1.94 -9.28 -16.07
CA PRO A 189 3.23 -9.82 -16.51
C PRO A 189 3.93 -10.52 -15.34
N ARG A 190 3.39 -11.67 -14.89
CA ARG A 190 3.78 -12.38 -13.65
C ARG A 190 5.28 -12.70 -13.57
N ARG A 191 5.94 -12.95 -14.73
CA ARG A 191 7.39 -13.18 -14.79
C ARG A 191 8.22 -11.98 -14.34
N GLU A 192 7.64 -10.78 -14.36
CA GLU A 192 8.30 -9.57 -13.89
C GLU A 192 8.11 -9.34 -12.38
N LEU A 193 7.19 -10.04 -11.72
CA LEU A 193 6.77 -9.77 -10.34
C LEU A 193 7.96 -9.72 -9.38
N VAL A 194 8.82 -10.74 -9.41
CA VAL A 194 9.99 -10.83 -8.49
C VAL A 194 11.00 -9.73 -8.78
N ALA A 195 11.23 -9.39 -10.05
CA ALA A 195 12.11 -8.30 -10.43
C ALA A 195 11.58 -6.95 -9.92
N VAL A 196 10.27 -6.69 -10.08
CA VAL A 196 9.62 -5.48 -9.57
C VAL A 196 9.69 -5.41 -8.04
N MET A 197 9.46 -6.53 -7.33
CA MET A 197 9.62 -6.59 -5.86
C MET A 197 11.06 -6.24 -5.43
N LEU A 198 12.07 -6.78 -6.12
CA LEU A 198 13.48 -6.48 -5.83
C LEU A 198 13.80 -5.00 -6.04
N ASP A 199 13.33 -4.42 -7.14
CA ASP A 199 13.53 -2.99 -7.43
C ASP A 199 12.86 -2.10 -6.37
N GLN A 200 11.64 -2.45 -5.95
CA GLN A 200 10.92 -1.72 -4.90
C GLN A 200 11.62 -1.82 -3.54
N LEU A 201 12.06 -3.01 -3.13
CA LEU A 201 12.83 -3.19 -1.90
C LEU A 201 14.14 -2.38 -1.94
N ALA A 202 14.85 -2.43 -3.08
CA ALA A 202 16.07 -1.66 -3.28
C ALA A 202 15.82 -0.14 -3.25
N GLY A 203 14.74 0.32 -3.88
CA GLY A 203 14.32 1.73 -3.85
C GLY A 203 13.93 2.18 -2.45
N THR A 204 13.21 1.36 -1.70
CA THR A 204 12.73 1.67 -0.35
C THR A 204 13.89 1.90 0.63
N TRP A 205 14.81 0.91 0.78
CA TRP A 205 15.90 1.10 1.74
C TRP A 205 16.87 2.22 1.34
N ARG A 206 17.16 2.38 0.03
CA ARG A 206 17.99 3.48 -0.46
C ARG A 206 17.31 4.85 -0.25
N GLY A 207 15.99 4.92 -0.46
CA GLY A 207 15.21 6.12 -0.24
C GLY A 207 15.21 6.57 1.22
N ILE A 208 15.03 5.62 2.16
CA ILE A 208 15.10 5.90 3.60
C ILE A 208 16.50 6.40 3.97
N ASP A 209 17.54 5.71 3.52
CA ASP A 209 18.93 6.04 3.86
C ASP A 209 19.33 7.42 3.32
N ALA A 210 19.10 7.66 2.05
CA ALA A 210 19.36 8.94 1.41
C ALA A 210 18.52 10.10 1.99
N GLY A 211 17.26 9.83 2.39
CA GLY A 211 16.41 10.82 3.06
C GLY A 211 16.93 11.15 4.47
N ALA A 212 17.41 10.14 5.20
CA ALA A 212 18.03 10.34 6.51
C ALA A 212 19.34 11.15 6.42
N ASP A 213 20.15 10.93 5.38
CA ASP A 213 21.37 11.72 5.12
C ASP A 213 21.08 13.18 4.79
N ARG A 214 19.89 13.46 4.23
CA ARG A 214 19.38 14.82 4.01
C ARG A 214 18.63 15.40 5.20
N ASP A 215 18.82 14.83 6.39
CA ASP A 215 18.17 15.26 7.64
C ASP A 215 16.63 15.31 7.63
N GLN A 216 15.98 14.52 6.75
CA GLN A 216 14.52 14.40 6.75
C GLN A 216 14.05 13.68 8.04
N PRO A 217 13.23 14.34 8.90
CA PRO A 217 12.95 13.80 10.25
C PRO A 217 12.28 12.43 10.25
N GLY A 218 11.36 12.18 9.30
CA GLY A 218 10.69 10.88 9.15
C GLY A 218 11.66 9.78 8.75
N MET A 219 12.55 10.05 7.78
CA MET A 219 13.53 9.07 7.29
C MET A 219 14.59 8.76 8.36
N ARG A 220 15.01 9.77 9.13
CA ARG A 220 15.91 9.55 10.29
C ARG A 220 15.27 8.63 11.34
N ARG A 221 13.96 8.82 11.65
CA ARG A 221 13.24 7.93 12.57
C ARG A 221 13.14 6.51 12.04
N LEU A 222 12.84 6.33 10.75
CA LEU A 222 12.79 5.01 10.12
C LEU A 222 14.14 4.31 10.15
N ARG A 223 15.23 5.03 9.80
CA ARG A 223 16.60 4.48 9.87
C ARG A 223 16.98 4.10 11.31
N ALA A 224 16.71 4.96 12.29
CA ALA A 224 16.98 4.68 13.69
C ALA A 224 16.14 3.51 14.23
N ALA A 225 14.97 3.24 13.69
CA ALA A 225 14.14 2.08 13.98
C ALA A 225 14.59 0.80 13.26
N GLY A 226 15.71 0.81 12.51
CA GLY A 226 16.24 -0.35 11.82
C GLY A 226 15.56 -0.70 10.48
N ALA A 227 14.72 0.19 9.93
CA ALA A 227 13.98 -0.09 8.70
C ALA A 227 14.90 -0.34 7.49
N VAL A 228 16.04 0.36 7.40
CA VAL A 228 17.03 0.16 6.31
C VAL A 228 17.58 -1.27 6.34
N ASP A 229 18.01 -1.75 7.51
CA ASP A 229 18.59 -3.10 7.64
C ASP A 229 17.54 -4.18 7.42
N ALA A 230 16.31 -3.98 7.92
CA ALA A 230 15.21 -4.90 7.70
C ALA A 230 14.89 -5.05 6.19
N VAL A 231 14.69 -3.94 5.47
CA VAL A 231 14.33 -3.97 4.04
C VAL A 231 15.50 -4.49 3.20
N ARG A 232 16.74 -4.14 3.55
CA ARG A 232 17.95 -4.70 2.90
C ARG A 232 18.06 -6.21 3.13
N GLY A 233 17.72 -6.67 4.34
CA GLY A 233 17.65 -8.08 4.68
C GLY A 233 16.62 -8.82 3.82
N TRP A 234 15.42 -8.27 3.64
CA TRP A 234 14.36 -8.83 2.77
C TRP A 234 14.79 -8.86 1.31
N HIS A 235 15.41 -7.77 0.82
CA HIS A 235 15.96 -7.74 -0.54
C HIS A 235 16.99 -8.86 -0.75
N GLY A 236 17.95 -9.00 0.15
CA GLY A 236 18.96 -10.05 0.08
C GLY A 236 18.38 -11.45 0.18
N TRP A 237 17.35 -11.65 1.00
CA TRP A 237 16.64 -12.91 1.11
C TRP A 237 15.93 -13.25 -0.21
N LEU A 238 15.15 -12.34 -0.77
CA LEU A 238 14.43 -12.53 -2.03
C LEU A 238 15.40 -12.80 -3.19
N LEU A 239 16.53 -12.10 -3.24
CA LEU A 239 17.55 -12.29 -4.27
C LEU A 239 18.14 -13.72 -4.22
N ARG A 240 18.40 -14.24 -3.03
CA ARG A 240 18.91 -15.63 -2.86
C ARG A 240 17.89 -16.69 -3.27
N HIS A 241 16.60 -16.44 -3.01
CA HIS A 241 15.54 -17.41 -3.27
C HIS A 241 14.78 -17.17 -4.58
N ARG A 242 15.22 -16.18 -5.37
CA ARG A 242 14.62 -15.79 -6.65
C ARG A 242 14.33 -16.99 -7.57
N PRO A 243 15.28 -17.93 -7.83
CA PRO A 243 15.02 -19.05 -8.73
C PRO A 243 13.86 -19.94 -8.24
N THR A 244 13.76 -20.19 -6.93
CA THR A 244 12.68 -20.99 -6.34
C THR A 244 11.33 -20.28 -6.50
N VAL A 245 11.28 -18.98 -6.21
CA VAL A 245 10.04 -18.20 -6.28
C VAL A 245 9.55 -18.10 -7.74
N GLU A 246 10.44 -17.80 -8.68
CA GLU A 246 10.11 -17.71 -10.11
C GLU A 246 9.64 -19.06 -10.68
N ALA A 247 10.30 -20.16 -10.32
CA ALA A 247 9.91 -21.51 -10.77
C ALA A 247 8.46 -21.86 -10.35
N VAL A 248 8.06 -21.49 -9.12
CA VAL A 248 6.70 -21.73 -8.63
C VAL A 248 5.68 -20.78 -9.30
N LEU A 249 6.05 -19.54 -9.60
CA LEU A 249 5.20 -18.60 -10.32
C LEU A 249 4.95 -19.01 -11.78
N ASP A 250 5.96 -19.59 -12.45
CA ASP A 250 5.89 -20.02 -13.86
C ASP A 250 5.18 -21.38 -14.02
N ALA A 251 5.06 -22.20 -12.98
CA ALA A 251 4.44 -23.53 -13.03
C ALA A 251 2.90 -23.54 -13.05
N GLY A 252 2.25 -22.40 -13.17
CA GLY A 252 0.81 -22.22 -13.24
C GLY A 252 0.39 -21.36 -14.42
#